data_ce2d3fc3ea169f1c4f09de21483f042c
#
_entry.id   ce2d3fc3ea169f1c4f09de21483f042c
#
_cell.length_a   1.000
_cell.length_b   1.000
_cell.length_c   1.000
_cell.angle_alpha   90.00
_cell.angle_beta   90.00
_cell.angle_gamma   90.00
#
_symmetry.space_group_name_H-M   'P 1'
#
loop_
_entity.id
_entity.type
_entity.pdbx_description
1 polymer ?
#
loop_
_entity_poly.entity_id
_entity_poly.type
_entity_poly.pdbx_seq_one_letter_code
_entity_poly.pdbx_strand_id
1 'polypeptide(L)'
;HVLTDAPAGRLHKALVETKLASKIEYNTVSNLEPGYNLFGALVPVDGNLDAAQAAMLKVLEELKSQPITDAEVARVKQQLNKQVELITSNTARMTIALTESLAAGDWRLFFLQRDQLDKLTTAQVQAAAEKYLKSSNRTLGRFIPTDAPDRTVVPAYADVAPQLAGYTGRAVVAQGEAFDPNPDNIEARTTRFTLPNGLKGALLPKKTKGNTVSVVLKLQIGSEENLRGKGQVGSYTANLLSRGTDKLSRQEVKDKFDQLGMQVAMSGGAEGVTAMLTGKRENLPTAMDLLAQVLQKPALSETEFLELQRERVGRAEQELPEPQPLAVNAFRRLLDATPEGHVRHVATLPAELAQWKAIKVADVKAFHGAYYGASNATFAAVGDFDPAALKAQVASLYGSWKAQQPYVRIPDAVKPVSGEKVTLETPDKANSVLFAIQPIPLKDDAANYPALLIANHMLGGGALRSRLADRIRQKEGLSYGVGSQVSIPSREPAGYWMAYAISAPQNTVKVEAALREEIAKALADGFTQEELAEAKKGWLQSQEVGRTQDSGLARELAGYLAEDRTMAYDKDLEAKVSALTLAQVNQALREHLKPAAVSVVTAGDFAKVAKEGVSGAKASTAK
;
A
#
# COMPACT_ATOMS: atom_id res chain seq x y z
N HIS A 1 -7.89 -2.73 -21.03
CA HIS A 1 -8.37 -3.72 -20.05
C HIS A 1 -8.64 -5.10 -20.65
N VAL A 2 -9.41 -5.25 -21.75
CA VAL A 2 -9.64 -6.56 -22.40
C VAL A 2 -8.33 -7.29 -22.71
N LEU A 3 -7.30 -6.56 -23.13
CA LEU A 3 -6.00 -7.13 -23.47
C LEU A 3 -5.10 -7.40 -22.27
N THR A 4 -5.23 -6.62 -21.20
CA THR A 4 -4.19 -6.48 -20.15
C THR A 4 -4.59 -6.94 -18.77
N ASP A 5 -5.89 -7.12 -18.49
CA ASP A 5 -6.39 -7.42 -17.16
C ASP A 5 -6.02 -8.84 -16.71
N ALA A 6 -5.24 -8.95 -15.64
CA ALA A 6 -4.84 -10.25 -15.10
C ALA A 6 -5.96 -10.89 -14.25
N PRO A 7 -6.16 -12.22 -14.36
CA PRO A 7 -5.50 -13.18 -15.25
C PRO A 7 -6.17 -13.35 -16.61
N ALA A 8 -7.30 -12.70 -16.88
CA ALA A 8 -8.15 -12.95 -18.05
C ALA A 8 -7.66 -12.31 -19.36
N GLY A 9 -6.83 -11.27 -19.26
CA GLY A 9 -6.39 -10.48 -20.40
C GLY A 9 -5.56 -11.28 -21.41
N ARG A 10 -5.77 -11.01 -22.69
CA ARG A 10 -5.12 -11.77 -23.77
C ARG A 10 -3.58 -11.70 -23.71
N LEU A 11 -3.02 -10.54 -23.34
CA LEU A 11 -1.58 -10.40 -23.15
C LEU A 11 -1.07 -11.17 -21.94
N HIS A 12 -1.83 -11.20 -20.85
CA HIS A 12 -1.47 -12.01 -19.67
C HIS A 12 -1.38 -13.50 -20.06
N LYS A 13 -2.38 -14.02 -20.73
CA LYS A 13 -2.40 -15.41 -21.20
C LYS A 13 -1.25 -15.73 -22.15
N ALA A 14 -0.97 -14.82 -23.10
CA ALA A 14 0.05 -15.05 -24.11
C ALA A 14 1.49 -14.93 -23.58
N LEU A 15 1.72 -14.17 -22.51
CA LEU A 15 3.07 -13.82 -22.04
C LEU A 15 3.38 -14.35 -20.64
N VAL A 16 2.45 -14.21 -19.70
CA VAL A 16 2.69 -14.60 -18.30
C VAL A 16 2.42 -16.08 -18.09
N GLU A 17 1.28 -16.59 -18.53
CA GLU A 17 0.95 -18.02 -18.43
C GLU A 17 1.95 -18.88 -19.22
N THR A 18 2.43 -18.40 -20.37
CA THR A 18 3.43 -19.08 -21.19
C THR A 18 4.88 -18.88 -20.73
N LYS A 19 5.08 -18.14 -19.62
CA LYS A 19 6.39 -17.87 -19.00
C LYS A 19 7.35 -17.03 -19.86
N LEU A 20 6.86 -16.32 -20.86
CA LEU A 20 7.65 -15.40 -21.67
C LEU A 20 7.90 -14.06 -20.96
N ALA A 21 7.03 -13.67 -20.02
CA ALA A 21 7.20 -12.50 -19.17
C ALA A 21 6.80 -12.82 -17.72
N SER A 22 7.34 -12.07 -16.77
CA SER A 22 6.96 -12.15 -15.37
C SER A 22 5.71 -11.33 -15.05
N LYS A 23 5.45 -10.26 -15.83
CA LYS A 23 4.33 -9.33 -15.63
C LYS A 23 4.00 -8.59 -16.91
N ILE A 24 2.73 -8.23 -17.05
CA ILE A 24 2.27 -7.24 -18.04
C ILE A 24 2.02 -5.92 -17.32
N GLU A 25 2.49 -4.85 -17.93
CA GLU A 25 2.19 -3.49 -17.52
C GLU A 25 1.39 -2.80 -18.63
N TYR A 26 0.47 -1.94 -18.24
CA TYR A 26 -0.20 -1.08 -19.19
C TYR A 26 -0.47 0.28 -18.57
N ASN A 27 -0.46 1.29 -19.41
CA ASN A 27 -0.86 2.63 -19.02
C ASN A 27 -1.62 3.28 -20.17
N THR A 28 -2.75 3.90 -19.87
CA THR A 28 -3.51 4.73 -20.80
C THR A 28 -3.39 6.16 -20.34
N VAL A 29 -2.74 6.98 -21.13
CA VAL A 29 -2.65 8.42 -20.89
C VAL A 29 -3.74 9.10 -21.69
N SER A 30 -4.68 9.73 -20.98
CA SER A 30 -5.81 10.46 -21.54
C SER A 30 -5.69 11.91 -21.08
N ASN A 31 -5.26 12.78 -21.97
CA ASN A 31 -5.07 14.21 -21.69
C ASN A 31 -6.05 15.04 -22.54
N LEU A 32 -6.02 16.36 -22.39
CA LEU A 32 -6.63 17.30 -23.32
C LEU A 32 -5.99 17.17 -24.72
N GLU A 33 -4.71 16.86 -24.78
CA GLU A 33 -3.94 16.51 -25.97
C GLU A 33 -4.11 15.04 -26.36
N PRO A 34 -3.71 14.64 -27.60
CA PRO A 34 -3.69 13.24 -27.98
C PRO A 34 -2.89 12.38 -27.00
N GLY A 35 -3.56 11.40 -26.41
CA GLY A 35 -2.95 10.46 -25.47
C GLY A 35 -2.35 9.24 -26.18
N TYR A 36 -1.88 8.27 -25.39
CA TYR A 36 -1.35 7.02 -25.89
C TYR A 36 -1.73 5.84 -24.97
N ASN A 37 -1.69 4.64 -25.55
CA ASN A 37 -1.74 3.40 -24.78
C ASN A 37 -0.35 2.77 -24.75
N LEU A 38 0.16 2.48 -23.58
CA LEU A 38 1.39 1.74 -23.36
C LEU A 38 1.06 0.30 -22.95
N PHE A 39 1.63 -0.67 -23.66
CA PHE A 39 1.64 -2.07 -23.27
C PHE A 39 3.08 -2.47 -23.02
N GLY A 40 3.38 -2.94 -21.83
CA GLY A 40 4.72 -3.37 -21.42
C GLY A 40 4.74 -4.83 -20.98
N ALA A 41 5.85 -5.50 -21.17
CA ALA A 41 6.11 -6.82 -20.63
C ALA A 41 7.48 -6.81 -19.93
N LEU A 42 7.52 -7.27 -18.68
CA LEU A 42 8.76 -7.47 -17.94
C LEU A 42 9.28 -8.88 -18.22
N VAL A 43 10.34 -8.94 -18.99
CA VAL A 43 11.02 -10.18 -19.36
C VAL A 43 12.21 -10.38 -18.42
N PRO A 44 12.39 -11.57 -17.82
CA PRO A 44 13.58 -11.88 -17.02
C PRO A 44 14.87 -11.64 -17.80
N VAL A 45 15.95 -11.30 -17.12
CA VAL A 45 17.26 -11.00 -17.77
C VAL A 45 17.77 -12.17 -18.61
N ASP A 46 17.49 -13.39 -18.18
CA ASP A 46 17.80 -14.65 -18.87
C ASP A 46 16.68 -15.12 -19.83
N GLY A 47 15.60 -14.32 -19.95
CA GLY A 47 14.43 -14.63 -20.77
C GLY A 47 14.63 -14.32 -22.25
N ASN A 48 13.77 -14.90 -23.10
CA ASN A 48 13.79 -14.67 -24.53
C ASN A 48 12.96 -13.43 -24.92
N LEU A 49 13.63 -12.28 -25.02
CA LEU A 49 13.00 -10.99 -25.35
C LEU A 49 12.35 -10.99 -26.75
N ASP A 50 12.94 -11.70 -27.73
CA ASP A 50 12.38 -11.81 -29.08
C ASP A 50 11.08 -12.62 -29.10
N ALA A 51 11.03 -13.73 -28.38
CA ALA A 51 9.81 -14.53 -28.26
C ALA A 51 8.70 -13.78 -27.52
N ALA A 52 9.03 -13.05 -26.44
CA ALA A 52 8.08 -12.21 -25.73
C ALA A 52 7.51 -11.10 -26.61
N GLN A 53 8.37 -10.42 -27.37
CA GLN A 53 7.94 -9.42 -28.35
C GLN A 53 7.02 -10.04 -29.42
N ALA A 54 7.41 -11.15 -30.01
CA ALA A 54 6.62 -11.80 -31.05
C ALA A 54 5.23 -12.19 -30.53
N ALA A 55 5.14 -12.75 -29.32
CA ALA A 55 3.88 -13.11 -28.68
C ALA A 55 3.00 -11.88 -28.38
N MET A 56 3.59 -10.78 -27.89
CA MET A 56 2.86 -9.52 -27.66
C MET A 56 2.30 -8.97 -28.98
N LEU A 57 3.11 -8.87 -30.00
CA LEU A 57 2.70 -8.34 -31.30
C LEU A 57 1.62 -9.20 -31.93
N LYS A 58 1.74 -10.53 -31.84
CA LYS A 58 0.75 -11.48 -32.34
C LYS A 58 -0.63 -11.19 -31.74
N VAL A 59 -0.75 -11.02 -30.42
CA VAL A 59 -2.03 -10.70 -29.76
C VAL A 59 -2.62 -9.39 -30.29
N LEU A 60 -1.80 -8.36 -30.51
CA LEU A 60 -2.26 -7.06 -30.99
C LEU A 60 -2.66 -7.08 -32.47
N GLU A 61 -2.03 -7.92 -33.29
CA GLU A 61 -2.25 -8.01 -34.72
C GLU A 61 -3.37 -8.97 -35.11
N GLU A 62 -3.62 -9.99 -34.29
CA GLU A 62 -4.67 -10.99 -34.53
C GLU A 62 -6.09 -10.54 -34.11
N LEU A 63 -6.29 -9.31 -33.64
CA LEU A 63 -7.61 -8.82 -33.21
C LEU A 63 -8.69 -8.87 -34.32
N LYS A 64 -8.32 -8.88 -35.58
CA LYS A 64 -9.27 -9.08 -36.71
C LYS A 64 -9.65 -10.54 -36.92
N SER A 65 -8.70 -11.45 -36.79
CA SER A 65 -8.91 -12.90 -36.94
C SER A 65 -9.44 -13.56 -35.68
N GLN A 66 -9.16 -12.96 -34.54
CA GLN A 66 -9.65 -13.36 -33.20
C GLN A 66 -10.39 -12.19 -32.54
N PRO A 67 -11.63 -11.89 -32.95
CA PRO A 67 -12.37 -10.73 -32.47
C PRO A 67 -12.55 -10.75 -30.95
N ILE A 68 -12.69 -9.55 -30.36
CA ILE A 68 -13.05 -9.35 -28.96
C ILE A 68 -14.46 -9.91 -28.75
N THR A 69 -14.66 -10.65 -27.67
CA THR A 69 -15.94 -11.33 -27.35
C THR A 69 -16.82 -10.49 -26.43
N ASP A 70 -18.12 -10.75 -26.44
CA ASP A 70 -19.07 -10.11 -25.53
C ASP A 70 -18.75 -10.39 -24.08
N ALA A 71 -18.28 -11.59 -23.76
CA ALA A 71 -17.88 -11.96 -22.41
C ALA A 71 -16.68 -11.15 -21.89
N GLU A 72 -15.68 -10.89 -22.75
CA GLU A 72 -14.51 -10.06 -22.41
C GLU A 72 -14.94 -8.61 -22.13
N VAL A 73 -15.81 -8.04 -22.97
CA VAL A 73 -16.31 -6.67 -22.81
C VAL A 73 -17.20 -6.55 -21.58
N ALA A 74 -18.10 -7.50 -21.37
CA ALA A 74 -19.00 -7.51 -20.20
C ALA A 74 -18.21 -7.54 -18.89
N ARG A 75 -17.17 -8.37 -18.78
CA ARG A 75 -16.28 -8.46 -17.62
C ARG A 75 -15.62 -7.12 -17.34
N VAL A 76 -15.02 -6.49 -18.35
CA VAL A 76 -14.32 -5.20 -18.18
C VAL A 76 -15.30 -4.08 -17.79
N LYS A 77 -16.48 -4.02 -18.42
CA LYS A 77 -17.52 -3.05 -18.04
C LYS A 77 -17.90 -3.19 -16.56
N GLN A 78 -18.09 -4.40 -16.10
CA GLN A 78 -18.44 -4.67 -14.70
C GLN A 78 -17.35 -4.23 -13.74
N GLN A 79 -16.09 -4.52 -14.05
CA GLN A 79 -14.93 -4.08 -13.25
C GLN A 79 -14.83 -2.55 -13.18
N LEU A 80 -14.97 -1.86 -14.32
CA LEU A 80 -14.90 -0.41 -14.38
C LEU A 80 -16.09 0.26 -13.67
N ASN A 81 -17.31 -0.27 -13.83
CA ASN A 81 -18.48 0.23 -13.11
C ASN A 81 -18.32 0.10 -11.60
N LYS A 82 -17.80 -1.04 -11.12
CA LYS A 82 -17.45 -1.21 -9.70
C LYS A 82 -16.48 -0.12 -9.23
N GLN A 83 -15.43 0.16 -10.00
CA GLN A 83 -14.47 1.22 -9.64
C GLN A 83 -15.13 2.59 -9.56
N VAL A 84 -15.99 2.94 -10.50
CA VAL A 84 -16.72 4.20 -10.49
C VAL A 84 -17.65 4.30 -9.27
N GLU A 85 -18.34 3.23 -8.90
CA GLU A 85 -19.19 3.21 -7.70
C GLU A 85 -18.37 3.43 -6.42
N LEU A 86 -17.22 2.78 -6.30
CA LEU A 86 -16.30 2.97 -5.16
C LEU A 86 -15.70 4.38 -5.10
N ILE A 87 -15.39 4.98 -6.25
CA ILE A 87 -14.95 6.36 -6.32
C ILE A 87 -16.06 7.31 -5.87
N THR A 88 -17.27 7.14 -6.39
CA THR A 88 -18.39 8.05 -6.10
C THR A 88 -18.92 7.93 -4.68
N SER A 89 -18.69 6.80 -4.01
CA SER A 89 -19.05 6.59 -2.61
C SER A 89 -18.02 7.16 -1.61
N ASN A 90 -16.83 7.56 -2.07
CA ASN A 90 -15.75 8.08 -1.23
C ASN A 90 -15.36 9.51 -1.65
N THR A 91 -15.57 10.48 -0.77
CA THR A 91 -15.37 11.91 -1.05
C THR A 91 -13.93 12.24 -1.47
N ALA A 92 -12.92 11.65 -0.81
CA ALA A 92 -11.52 11.92 -1.15
C ALA A 92 -11.15 11.37 -2.54
N ARG A 93 -11.57 10.14 -2.86
CA ARG A 93 -11.36 9.54 -4.20
C ARG A 93 -12.12 10.32 -5.28
N MET A 94 -13.34 10.75 -4.97
CA MET A 94 -14.15 11.56 -5.88
C MET A 94 -13.49 12.88 -6.19
N THR A 95 -12.93 13.57 -5.18
CA THR A 95 -12.21 14.83 -5.38
C THR A 95 -11.03 14.65 -6.34
N ILE A 96 -10.22 13.61 -6.17
CA ILE A 96 -9.09 13.31 -7.07
C ILE A 96 -9.59 13.03 -8.49
N ALA A 97 -10.61 12.18 -8.67
CA ALA A 97 -11.15 11.85 -9.98
C ALA A 97 -11.74 13.07 -10.72
N LEU A 98 -12.34 14.00 -9.98
CA LEU A 98 -12.86 15.25 -10.55
C LEU A 98 -11.73 16.21 -10.95
N THR A 99 -10.59 16.24 -10.23
CA THR A 99 -9.44 17.07 -10.63
C THR A 99 -8.81 16.61 -11.93
N GLU A 100 -8.71 15.30 -12.16
CA GLU A 100 -8.24 14.75 -13.45
C GLU A 100 -9.17 15.13 -14.62
N SER A 101 -10.48 15.03 -14.40
CA SER A 101 -11.47 15.41 -15.42
C SER A 101 -11.50 16.93 -15.66
N LEU A 102 -11.29 17.74 -14.62
CA LEU A 102 -11.16 19.18 -14.74
C LEU A 102 -9.92 19.58 -15.54
N ALA A 103 -8.79 18.91 -15.32
CA ALA A 103 -7.56 19.08 -16.09
C ALA A 103 -7.75 18.74 -17.57
N ALA A 104 -8.65 17.78 -17.89
CA ALA A 104 -9.05 17.45 -19.27
C ALA A 104 -10.08 18.44 -19.88
N GLY A 105 -10.47 19.48 -19.15
CA GLY A 105 -11.30 20.60 -19.60
C GLY A 105 -12.62 20.79 -18.86
N ASP A 106 -13.25 19.74 -18.32
CA ASP A 106 -14.52 19.87 -17.60
C ASP A 106 -14.73 18.67 -16.63
N TRP A 107 -15.04 18.96 -15.37
CA TRP A 107 -15.30 17.92 -14.35
C TRP A 107 -16.45 16.96 -14.71
N ARG A 108 -17.41 17.40 -15.53
CA ARG A 108 -18.53 16.56 -16.00
C ARG A 108 -18.10 15.41 -16.91
N LEU A 109 -16.90 15.46 -17.47
CA LEU A 109 -16.33 14.37 -18.28
C LEU A 109 -16.27 13.06 -17.49
N PHE A 110 -16.02 13.10 -16.19
CA PHE A 110 -16.06 11.91 -15.34
C PHE A 110 -17.42 11.18 -15.42
N PHE A 111 -18.50 11.92 -15.32
CA PHE A 111 -19.87 11.34 -15.39
C PHE A 111 -20.27 10.95 -16.80
N LEU A 112 -19.88 11.74 -17.78
CA LEU A 112 -20.12 11.43 -19.19
C LEU A 112 -19.44 10.12 -19.59
N GLN A 113 -18.19 9.92 -19.22
CA GLN A 113 -17.43 8.69 -19.49
C GLN A 113 -18.08 7.47 -18.80
N ARG A 114 -18.52 7.61 -17.57
CA ARG A 114 -19.31 6.59 -16.86
C ARG A 114 -20.56 6.17 -17.64
N ASP A 115 -21.34 7.15 -18.09
CA ASP A 115 -22.60 6.90 -18.78
C ASP A 115 -22.39 6.34 -20.20
N GLN A 116 -21.28 6.69 -20.83
CA GLN A 116 -20.85 6.09 -22.11
C GLN A 116 -20.40 4.64 -21.94
N LEU A 117 -19.71 4.31 -20.85
CA LEU A 117 -19.24 2.96 -20.55
C LEU A 117 -20.41 1.95 -20.51
N ASP A 118 -21.52 2.32 -19.92
CA ASP A 118 -22.71 1.45 -19.87
C ASP A 118 -23.30 1.15 -21.26
N LYS A 119 -23.24 2.11 -22.16
CA LYS A 119 -23.75 1.99 -23.53
C LYS A 119 -22.78 1.33 -24.51
N LEU A 120 -21.52 1.13 -24.07
CA LEU A 120 -20.47 0.60 -24.94
C LEU A 120 -20.79 -0.83 -25.39
N THR A 121 -20.68 -1.07 -26.71
CA THR A 121 -20.90 -2.39 -27.33
C THR A 121 -19.58 -3.06 -27.69
N THR A 122 -19.57 -4.38 -27.81
CA THR A 122 -18.42 -5.16 -28.26
C THR A 122 -17.96 -4.71 -29.66
N ALA A 123 -18.89 -4.41 -30.56
CA ALA A 123 -18.59 -3.90 -31.89
C ALA A 123 -17.82 -2.57 -31.84
N GLN A 124 -18.19 -1.66 -30.92
CA GLN A 124 -17.48 -0.39 -30.75
C GLN A 124 -16.06 -0.59 -30.18
N VAL A 125 -15.89 -1.52 -29.23
CA VAL A 125 -14.56 -1.88 -28.68
C VAL A 125 -13.69 -2.49 -29.76
N GLN A 126 -14.23 -3.40 -30.56
CA GLN A 126 -13.53 -4.01 -31.68
C GLN A 126 -13.12 -2.96 -32.71
N ALA A 127 -14.04 -2.09 -33.12
CA ALA A 127 -13.76 -1.02 -34.08
C ALA A 127 -12.69 -0.05 -33.59
N ALA A 128 -12.71 0.30 -32.30
CA ALA A 128 -11.67 1.14 -31.69
C ALA A 128 -10.31 0.44 -31.68
N ALA A 129 -10.25 -0.85 -31.33
CA ALA A 129 -9.03 -1.64 -31.38
C ALA A 129 -8.45 -1.68 -32.80
N GLU A 130 -9.26 -1.96 -33.80
CA GLU A 130 -8.84 -1.98 -35.21
C GLU A 130 -8.41 -0.60 -35.74
N LYS A 131 -9.04 0.46 -35.25
CA LYS A 131 -8.71 1.84 -35.64
C LYS A 131 -7.35 2.28 -35.10
N TYR A 132 -7.05 1.99 -33.85
CA TYR A 132 -5.91 2.58 -33.14
C TYR A 132 -4.72 1.63 -32.97
N LEU A 133 -4.92 0.31 -32.87
CA LEU A 133 -3.85 -0.67 -32.66
C LEU A 133 -3.24 -1.17 -33.97
N LYS A 134 -2.99 -0.25 -34.91
CA LYS A 134 -2.35 -0.56 -36.19
C LYS A 134 -0.83 -0.63 -36.05
N SER A 135 -0.19 -1.51 -36.83
CA SER A 135 1.27 -1.56 -36.88
C SER A 135 1.91 -0.24 -37.34
N SER A 136 1.22 0.52 -38.20
CA SER A 136 1.65 1.85 -38.66
C SER A 136 1.45 2.97 -37.63
N ASN A 137 0.71 2.72 -36.55
CA ASN A 137 0.46 3.66 -35.42
C ASN A 137 1.10 3.17 -34.13
N ARG A 138 2.19 2.44 -34.22
CA ARG A 138 2.85 1.81 -33.09
C ARG A 138 4.33 2.17 -33.05
N THR A 139 4.81 2.53 -31.88
CA THR A 139 6.23 2.57 -31.55
C THR A 139 6.55 1.37 -30.68
N LEU A 140 7.51 0.56 -31.10
CA LEU A 140 8.02 -0.55 -30.33
C LEU A 140 9.33 -0.13 -29.68
N GLY A 141 9.39 -0.18 -28.36
CA GLY A 141 10.60 0.06 -27.59
C GLY A 141 11.06 -1.23 -26.90
N ARG A 142 12.37 -1.49 -26.93
CA ARG A 142 13.03 -2.48 -26.10
C ARG A 142 13.90 -1.73 -25.10
N PHE A 143 13.64 -1.93 -23.82
CA PHE A 143 14.53 -1.46 -22.79
C PHE A 143 15.58 -2.55 -22.53
N ILE A 144 16.78 -2.30 -23.00
CA ILE A 144 17.97 -3.12 -22.71
C ILE A 144 18.85 -2.24 -21.84
N PRO A 145 19.20 -2.67 -20.62
CA PRO A 145 20.09 -1.89 -19.76
C PRO A 145 21.37 -1.50 -20.51
N THR A 146 21.67 -0.21 -20.55
CA THR A 146 22.86 0.35 -21.19
C THR A 146 23.35 1.59 -20.45
N ASP A 147 24.66 1.84 -20.49
CA ASP A 147 25.32 2.89 -19.72
C ASP A 147 25.16 4.32 -20.31
N ALA A 148 24.62 4.44 -21.56
CA ALA A 148 24.48 5.76 -22.23
C ALA A 148 23.27 5.88 -23.21
N PRO A 149 22.11 6.53 -22.84
CA PRO A 149 20.87 6.62 -23.65
C PRO A 149 20.63 7.96 -24.42
N ASP A 150 19.87 7.95 -25.57
CA ASP A 150 19.55 9.09 -26.50
C ASP A 150 18.03 9.40 -26.67
N ARG A 151 17.52 10.67 -26.78
CA ARG A 151 16.09 11.08 -26.55
C ARG A 151 15.44 12.17 -27.48
N THR A 152 14.08 12.18 -27.72
CA THR A 152 13.29 12.95 -28.74
C THR A 152 12.12 13.87 -28.24
N VAL A 153 11.44 14.75 -29.07
CA VAL A 153 10.50 15.91 -28.79
C VAL A 153 9.00 15.78 -29.29
N VAL A 154 7.94 16.44 -28.70
CA VAL A 154 6.45 16.19 -28.72
C VAL A 154 5.48 17.35 -29.18
N PRO A 155 4.25 17.16 -29.82
CA PRO A 155 3.32 18.15 -30.43
C PRO A 155 1.91 18.52 -29.79
N ALA A 156 1.02 19.42 -30.34
CA ALA A 156 -0.13 20.23 -29.75
C ALA A 156 -1.69 19.83 -29.90
N TYR A 157 -2.69 20.51 -29.33
CA TYR A 157 -4.05 20.22 -28.74
C TYR A 157 -5.40 20.30 -29.52
N ALA A 158 -6.58 19.81 -28.91
CA ALA A 158 -7.96 19.86 -29.43
C ALA A 158 -9.09 20.09 -28.36
N ASP A 159 -10.28 20.65 -28.71
CA ASP A 159 -11.36 21.19 -27.85
C ASP A 159 -12.47 20.18 -27.39
N VAL A 160 -13.01 20.30 -26.16
CA VAL A 160 -13.93 19.34 -25.45
C VAL A 160 -15.38 19.82 -25.34
N ALA A 161 -15.68 21.10 -25.51
CA ALA A 161 -16.98 21.71 -25.28
C ALA A 161 -18.19 21.04 -26.01
N PRO A 162 -18.05 20.55 -27.27
CA PRO A 162 -19.14 19.91 -27.98
C PRO A 162 -19.65 18.60 -27.38
N GLN A 163 -18.78 17.88 -26.63
CA GLN A 163 -19.15 16.58 -26.03
C GLN A 163 -20.08 16.72 -24.81
N LEU A 164 -20.12 17.88 -24.18
CA LEU A 164 -20.88 18.13 -22.96
C LEU A 164 -22.22 18.84 -23.24
N ALA A 165 -22.49 19.19 -24.50
CA ALA A 165 -23.74 19.81 -24.88
C ALA A 165 -24.94 18.86 -24.63
N GLY A 166 -25.86 19.25 -23.73
CA GLY A 166 -27.04 18.46 -23.38
C GLY A 166 -26.84 17.36 -22.33
N TYR A 167 -25.68 17.27 -21.68
CA TYR A 167 -25.47 16.26 -20.62
C TYR A 167 -26.19 16.66 -19.31
N THR A 168 -27.11 15.80 -18.82
CA THR A 168 -28.00 16.05 -17.68
C THR A 168 -27.74 15.19 -16.42
N GLY A 169 -26.80 14.24 -16.48
CA GLY A 169 -26.44 13.38 -15.33
C GLY A 169 -27.44 12.26 -15.02
N ARG A 170 -27.18 11.47 -13.98
CA ARG A 170 -28.05 10.40 -13.44
C ARG A 170 -28.75 10.85 -12.16
N ALA A 171 -29.77 10.09 -11.72
CA ALA A 171 -30.46 10.28 -10.44
C ALA A 171 -29.48 10.28 -9.24
N VAL A 172 -29.80 11.09 -8.23
CA VAL A 172 -28.96 11.25 -7.02
C VAL A 172 -28.94 9.94 -6.23
N VAL A 173 -27.74 9.48 -5.84
CA VAL A 173 -27.56 8.33 -4.94
C VAL A 173 -28.04 8.70 -3.53
N ALA A 174 -28.64 7.73 -2.80
CA ALA A 174 -29.11 7.91 -1.42
C ALA A 174 -28.01 8.56 -0.55
N GLN A 175 -28.37 9.63 0.12
CA GLN A 175 -27.46 10.35 1.03
C GLN A 175 -27.26 9.49 2.30
N GLY A 176 -26.02 9.48 2.83
CA GLY A 176 -25.73 8.93 4.14
C GLY A 176 -26.19 9.86 5.26
N GLU A 177 -26.11 9.38 6.51
CA GLU A 177 -26.30 10.23 7.69
C GLU A 177 -25.15 11.22 7.85
N ALA A 178 -25.37 12.31 8.56
CA ALA A 178 -24.33 13.18 9.08
C ALA A 178 -23.65 12.45 10.27
N PHE A 179 -22.59 11.70 9.97
CA PHE A 179 -21.89 10.91 10.98
C PHE A 179 -20.94 11.78 11.80
N ASP A 180 -21.12 11.77 13.12
CA ASP A 180 -20.20 12.40 14.07
C ASP A 180 -18.99 11.47 14.32
N PRO A 181 -17.76 11.85 13.91
CA PRO A 181 -16.55 11.04 14.08
C PRO A 181 -15.92 11.14 15.46
N ASN A 182 -16.61 11.71 16.44
CA ASN A 182 -16.15 11.79 17.82
C ASN A 182 -16.00 10.39 18.43
N PRO A 183 -14.90 10.09 19.16
CA PRO A 183 -14.68 8.81 19.83
C PRO A 183 -15.84 8.35 20.71
N ASP A 184 -16.49 9.26 21.46
CA ASP A 184 -17.63 8.91 22.32
C ASP A 184 -18.84 8.43 21.51
N ASN A 185 -19.14 9.08 20.38
CA ASN A 185 -20.24 8.66 19.49
C ASN A 185 -19.93 7.29 18.85
N ILE A 186 -18.69 7.09 18.39
CA ILE A 186 -18.28 5.82 17.82
C ILE A 186 -18.38 4.70 18.85
N GLU A 187 -17.85 4.93 20.07
CA GLU A 187 -17.91 3.97 21.16
C GLU A 187 -19.34 3.60 21.55
N ALA A 188 -20.20 4.58 21.72
CA ALA A 188 -21.61 4.38 22.12
C ALA A 188 -22.40 3.58 21.05
N ARG A 189 -22.04 3.70 19.78
CA ARG A 189 -22.70 3.01 18.66
C ARG A 189 -22.07 1.66 18.33
N THR A 190 -20.85 1.37 18.81
CA THR A 190 -20.14 0.13 18.52
C THR A 190 -20.63 -1.01 19.40
N THR A 191 -21.21 -2.03 18.78
CA THR A 191 -21.57 -3.27 19.49
C THR A 191 -20.43 -4.28 19.37
N ARG A 192 -19.97 -4.80 20.52
CA ARG A 192 -18.92 -5.84 20.58
C ARG A 192 -19.49 -7.21 20.90
N PHE A 193 -18.83 -8.25 20.41
CA PHE A 193 -19.18 -9.64 20.75
C PHE A 193 -17.91 -10.51 20.71
N THR A 194 -18.01 -11.65 21.39
CA THR A 194 -17.00 -12.71 21.29
C THR A 194 -17.72 -14.03 20.98
N LEU A 195 -17.21 -14.76 19.99
CA LEU A 195 -17.74 -16.09 19.66
C LEU A 195 -17.12 -17.14 20.58
N PRO A 196 -17.74 -18.32 20.73
CA PRO A 196 -17.23 -19.40 21.58
C PRO A 196 -15.84 -19.91 21.19
N ASN A 197 -15.41 -19.72 19.95
CA ASN A 197 -14.06 -20.06 19.48
C ASN A 197 -13.01 -18.99 19.78
N GLY A 198 -13.39 -17.84 20.37
CA GLY A 198 -12.47 -16.76 20.72
C GLY A 198 -12.42 -15.59 19.71
N LEU A 199 -13.07 -15.70 18.54
CA LEU A 199 -13.17 -14.57 17.61
C LEU A 199 -13.88 -13.40 18.28
N LYS A 200 -13.23 -12.23 18.28
CA LYS A 200 -13.78 -10.97 18.79
C LYS A 200 -14.33 -10.12 17.66
N GLY A 201 -15.49 -9.49 17.85
CA GLY A 201 -16.14 -8.65 16.83
C GLY A 201 -16.52 -7.27 17.33
N ALA A 202 -16.47 -6.26 16.43
CA ALA A 202 -16.94 -4.90 16.63
C ALA A 202 -17.79 -4.46 15.44
N LEU A 203 -19.03 -4.01 15.69
CA LEU A 203 -20.01 -3.64 14.69
C LEU A 203 -20.45 -2.20 14.90
N LEU A 204 -20.21 -1.33 13.92
CA LEU A 204 -20.64 0.06 13.91
C LEU A 204 -21.61 0.32 12.75
N PRO A 205 -22.91 0.08 12.94
CA PRO A 205 -23.90 0.35 11.90
C PRO A 205 -24.14 1.85 11.74
N LYS A 206 -24.14 2.32 10.49
CA LYS A 206 -24.50 3.70 10.12
C LYS A 206 -25.04 3.77 8.71
N LYS A 207 -25.85 4.79 8.38
CA LYS A 207 -26.30 5.04 7.01
C LYS A 207 -25.17 5.66 6.21
N THR A 208 -24.80 5.04 5.10
CA THR A 208 -23.72 5.50 4.24
C THR A 208 -24.24 5.93 2.88
N LYS A 209 -23.53 6.82 2.21
CA LYS A 209 -23.82 7.18 0.83
C LYS A 209 -23.69 5.94 -0.06
N GLY A 210 -24.78 5.59 -0.77
CA GLY A 210 -24.81 4.40 -1.64
C GLY A 210 -24.93 3.07 -0.89
N ASN A 211 -25.34 3.09 0.39
CA ASN A 211 -25.54 1.89 1.23
C ASN A 211 -24.28 1.00 1.30
N THR A 212 -23.12 1.62 1.44
CA THR A 212 -21.83 0.91 1.49
C THR A 212 -21.53 0.38 2.88
N VAL A 213 -20.72 -0.68 2.93
CA VAL A 213 -20.18 -1.27 4.15
C VAL A 213 -18.71 -1.63 3.93
N SER A 214 -17.91 -1.43 4.96
CA SER A 214 -16.52 -1.87 5.03
C SER A 214 -16.36 -2.91 6.14
N VAL A 215 -15.74 -4.05 5.82
CA VAL A 215 -15.49 -5.15 6.74
C VAL A 215 -14.00 -5.45 6.77
N VAL A 216 -13.47 -5.72 7.96
CA VAL A 216 -12.10 -6.18 8.20
C VAL A 216 -12.15 -7.48 9.00
N LEU A 217 -11.53 -8.51 8.50
CA LEU A 217 -11.24 -9.75 9.22
C LEU A 217 -9.73 -9.90 9.33
N LYS A 218 -9.20 -9.96 10.55
CA LYS A 218 -7.77 -10.17 10.83
C LYS A 218 -7.60 -11.51 11.53
N LEU A 219 -6.91 -12.43 10.88
CA LEU A 219 -6.49 -13.71 11.46
C LEU A 219 -5.13 -13.51 12.11
N GLN A 220 -4.97 -13.99 13.35
CA GLN A 220 -3.71 -14.02 14.08
C GLN A 220 -3.34 -15.50 14.27
N ILE A 221 -2.14 -15.89 13.84
CA ILE A 221 -1.75 -17.30 13.73
C ILE A 221 -0.34 -17.56 14.27
N GLY A 222 -0.12 -18.76 14.76
CA GLY A 222 1.18 -19.27 15.17
C GLY A 222 1.74 -18.66 16.45
N SER A 223 2.99 -18.99 16.72
CA SER A 223 3.79 -18.49 17.85
C SER A 223 5.25 -18.39 17.43
N GLU A 224 6.08 -17.76 18.24
CA GLU A 224 7.52 -17.66 17.99
C GLU A 224 8.15 -19.03 17.72
N GLU A 225 7.78 -20.03 18.51
CA GLU A 225 8.32 -21.39 18.42
C GLU A 225 7.88 -22.10 17.14
N ASN A 226 6.56 -22.15 16.89
CA ASN A 226 6.03 -22.96 15.79
C ASN A 226 6.17 -22.30 14.40
N LEU A 227 6.40 -20.98 14.34
CA LEU A 227 6.66 -20.22 13.11
C LEU A 227 8.14 -20.09 12.75
N ARG A 228 9.04 -20.67 13.55
CA ARG A 228 10.50 -20.61 13.28
C ARG A 228 10.81 -21.12 11.88
N GLY A 229 11.57 -20.31 11.09
CA GLY A 229 11.93 -20.63 9.72
C GLY A 229 10.79 -20.54 8.69
N LYS A 230 9.59 -20.07 9.06
CA LYS A 230 8.41 -20.06 8.19
C LYS A 230 7.99 -18.67 7.69
N GLY A 231 8.79 -17.61 7.95
CA GLY A 231 8.45 -16.24 7.58
C GLY A 231 8.04 -16.08 6.11
N GLN A 232 8.87 -16.57 5.21
CA GLN A 232 8.63 -16.45 3.77
C GLN A 232 7.51 -17.38 3.28
N VAL A 233 7.39 -18.59 3.83
CA VAL A 233 6.29 -19.53 3.50
C VAL A 233 4.94 -18.92 3.86
N GLY A 234 4.82 -18.30 5.04
CA GLY A 234 3.60 -17.60 5.44
C GLY A 234 3.24 -16.44 4.52
N SER A 235 4.25 -15.70 4.07
CA SER A 235 4.07 -14.61 3.10
C SER A 235 3.57 -15.12 1.74
N TYR A 236 4.10 -16.25 1.23
CA TYR A 236 3.56 -16.89 0.02
C TYR A 236 2.13 -17.36 0.23
N THR A 237 1.84 -18.03 1.35
CA THR A 237 0.50 -18.53 1.65
C THR A 237 -0.53 -17.41 1.62
N ALA A 238 -0.28 -16.31 2.30
CA ALA A 238 -1.18 -15.15 2.34
C ALA A 238 -1.49 -14.59 0.93
N ASN A 239 -0.50 -14.55 0.04
CA ASN A 239 -0.68 -14.02 -1.32
C ASN A 239 -1.32 -15.01 -2.29
N LEU A 240 -1.32 -16.31 -1.98
CA LEU A 240 -1.97 -17.34 -2.80
C LEU A 240 -3.46 -17.51 -2.49
N LEU A 241 -3.95 -17.02 -1.35
CA LEU A 241 -5.35 -17.20 -0.95
C LEU A 241 -6.35 -16.73 -2.02
N SER A 242 -6.11 -15.57 -2.63
CA SER A 242 -6.99 -14.99 -3.66
C SER A 242 -6.80 -15.59 -5.06
N ARG A 243 -5.88 -16.54 -5.23
CA ARG A 243 -5.56 -17.14 -6.52
C ARG A 243 -6.35 -18.44 -6.81
N GLY A 244 -7.61 -18.49 -6.35
CA GLY A 244 -8.56 -19.58 -6.57
C GLY A 244 -8.93 -20.32 -5.29
N THR A 245 -10.00 -21.09 -5.38
CA THR A 245 -10.49 -21.98 -4.30
C THR A 245 -10.52 -23.43 -4.80
N ASP A 246 -10.92 -24.36 -3.94
CA ASP A 246 -11.16 -25.75 -4.31
C ASP A 246 -12.21 -25.95 -5.43
N LYS A 247 -13.04 -24.89 -5.67
CA LYS A 247 -14.14 -24.93 -6.64
C LYS A 247 -14.06 -23.88 -7.74
N LEU A 248 -13.27 -22.85 -7.54
CA LEU A 248 -13.22 -21.68 -8.42
C LEU A 248 -11.77 -21.38 -8.80
N SER A 249 -11.53 -21.14 -10.07
CA SER A 249 -10.27 -20.60 -10.55
C SER A 249 -10.04 -19.17 -10.04
N ARG A 250 -8.82 -18.66 -10.17
CA ARG A 250 -8.46 -17.28 -9.85
C ARG A 250 -9.37 -16.28 -10.58
N GLN A 251 -9.64 -16.54 -11.85
CA GLN A 251 -10.50 -15.69 -12.66
C GLN A 251 -11.94 -15.69 -12.15
N GLU A 252 -12.50 -16.85 -11.84
CA GLU A 252 -13.88 -16.95 -11.33
C GLU A 252 -14.04 -16.31 -9.96
N VAL A 253 -13.04 -16.41 -9.06
CA VAL A 253 -13.04 -15.69 -7.78
C VAL A 253 -13.09 -14.19 -8.02
N LYS A 254 -12.24 -13.67 -8.92
CA LYS A 254 -12.21 -12.25 -9.29
C LYS A 254 -13.56 -11.81 -9.89
N ASP A 255 -14.06 -12.54 -10.89
CA ASP A 255 -15.32 -12.22 -11.57
C ASP A 255 -16.51 -12.19 -10.60
N LYS A 256 -16.56 -13.13 -9.62
CA LYS A 256 -17.61 -13.13 -8.60
C LYS A 256 -17.56 -11.91 -7.69
N PHE A 257 -16.39 -11.49 -7.20
CA PHE A 257 -16.28 -10.25 -6.42
C PHE A 257 -16.64 -9.02 -7.26
N ASP A 258 -16.27 -9.01 -8.54
CA ASP A 258 -16.62 -7.94 -9.47
C ASP A 258 -18.13 -7.91 -9.76
N GLN A 259 -18.79 -9.06 -9.94
CA GLN A 259 -20.23 -9.20 -10.09
C GLN A 259 -21.02 -8.69 -8.86
N LEU A 260 -20.50 -8.91 -7.69
CA LEU A 260 -21.07 -8.42 -6.44
C LEU A 260 -20.78 -6.92 -6.21
N GLY A 261 -19.98 -6.26 -7.07
CA GLY A 261 -19.54 -4.89 -6.83
C GLY A 261 -18.73 -4.74 -5.54
N MET A 262 -18.14 -5.83 -5.03
CA MET A 262 -17.37 -5.84 -3.81
C MET A 262 -15.86 -5.76 -4.10
N GLN A 263 -15.21 -4.79 -3.52
CA GLN A 263 -13.75 -4.73 -3.50
C GLN A 263 -13.23 -5.64 -2.38
N VAL A 264 -12.34 -6.56 -2.73
CA VAL A 264 -11.61 -7.39 -1.77
C VAL A 264 -10.14 -7.00 -1.79
N ALA A 265 -9.53 -6.85 -0.62
CA ALA A 265 -8.09 -6.68 -0.45
C ALA A 265 -7.61 -7.62 0.64
N MET A 266 -6.52 -8.33 0.39
CA MET A 266 -5.88 -9.21 1.37
C MET A 266 -4.40 -8.89 1.47
N SER A 267 -3.89 -8.86 2.69
CA SER A 267 -2.47 -8.69 3.00
C SER A 267 -2.12 -9.56 4.20
N GLY A 268 -0.89 -10.07 4.23
CA GLY A 268 -0.48 -10.88 5.35
C GLY A 268 0.92 -11.46 5.20
N GLY A 269 1.30 -12.23 6.21
CA GLY A 269 2.59 -12.90 6.32
C GLY A 269 2.48 -14.12 7.23
N ALA A 270 3.58 -14.49 7.86
CA ALA A 270 3.62 -15.68 8.71
C ALA A 270 2.79 -15.55 10.00
N GLU A 271 2.57 -14.35 10.50
CA GLU A 271 1.85 -14.11 11.75
C GLU A 271 0.35 -13.88 11.56
N GLY A 272 -0.15 -13.84 10.32
CA GLY A 272 -1.57 -13.70 10.04
C GLY A 272 -1.90 -13.06 8.71
N VAL A 273 -3.20 -12.90 8.51
CA VAL A 273 -3.79 -12.30 7.30
C VAL A 273 -4.86 -11.30 7.69
N THR A 274 -4.86 -10.17 7.03
CA THR A 274 -5.94 -9.20 7.08
C THR A 274 -6.68 -9.21 5.74
N ALA A 275 -7.97 -9.50 5.78
CA ALA A 275 -8.88 -9.42 4.63
C ALA A 275 -9.83 -8.24 4.83
N MET A 276 -10.04 -7.46 3.79
CA MET A 276 -10.98 -6.32 3.75
C MET A 276 -11.98 -6.52 2.63
N LEU A 277 -13.25 -6.25 2.92
CA LEU A 277 -14.31 -6.13 1.92
C LEU A 277 -14.91 -4.73 1.98
N THR A 278 -15.16 -4.11 0.83
CA THR A 278 -15.86 -2.83 0.73
C THR A 278 -16.81 -2.87 -0.46
N GLY A 279 -18.05 -2.48 -0.27
CA GLY A 279 -19.07 -2.43 -1.32
C GLY A 279 -20.48 -2.25 -0.76
N LYS A 280 -21.50 -2.60 -1.54
CA LYS A 280 -22.90 -2.41 -1.16
C LYS A 280 -23.38 -3.49 -0.18
N ARG A 281 -24.20 -3.06 0.80
CA ARG A 281 -24.74 -3.94 1.86
C ARG A 281 -25.51 -5.14 1.33
N GLU A 282 -26.24 -4.99 0.22
CA GLU A 282 -27.07 -6.02 -0.38
C GLU A 282 -26.25 -7.25 -0.83
N ASN A 283 -25.00 -7.03 -1.21
CA ASN A 283 -24.10 -8.07 -1.70
C ASN A 283 -23.14 -8.59 -0.61
N LEU A 284 -23.14 -7.95 0.57
CA LEU A 284 -22.23 -8.33 1.67
C LEU A 284 -22.37 -9.80 2.08
N PRO A 285 -23.58 -10.37 2.26
CA PRO A 285 -23.69 -11.77 2.68
C PRO A 285 -22.99 -12.74 1.71
N THR A 286 -23.26 -12.62 0.42
CA THR A 286 -22.65 -13.47 -0.62
C THR A 286 -21.13 -13.25 -0.72
N ALA A 287 -20.68 -12.01 -0.56
CA ALA A 287 -19.25 -11.70 -0.55
C ALA A 287 -18.52 -12.27 0.67
N MET A 288 -19.15 -12.30 1.84
CA MET A 288 -18.62 -12.93 3.04
C MET A 288 -18.51 -14.46 2.87
N ASP A 289 -19.49 -15.10 2.23
CA ASP A 289 -19.44 -16.53 1.91
C ASP A 289 -18.28 -16.85 0.95
N LEU A 290 -18.09 -16.01 -0.08
CA LEU A 290 -16.96 -16.15 -1.00
C LEU A 290 -15.61 -15.91 -0.32
N LEU A 291 -15.52 -14.90 0.55
CA LEU A 291 -14.31 -14.65 1.35
C LEU A 291 -14.00 -15.84 2.26
N ALA A 292 -14.99 -16.44 2.88
CA ALA A 292 -14.80 -17.63 3.70
C ALA A 292 -14.26 -18.83 2.88
N GLN A 293 -14.75 -19.02 1.64
CA GLN A 293 -14.19 -20.04 0.74
C GLN A 293 -12.73 -19.77 0.40
N VAL A 294 -12.40 -18.50 0.06
CA VAL A 294 -11.03 -18.08 -0.27
C VAL A 294 -10.07 -18.30 0.91
N LEU A 295 -10.50 -18.02 2.13
CA LEU A 295 -9.66 -18.17 3.32
C LEU A 295 -9.55 -19.63 3.80
N GLN A 296 -10.64 -20.40 3.74
CA GLN A 296 -10.70 -21.74 4.33
C GLN A 296 -10.35 -22.85 3.32
N LYS A 297 -10.61 -22.62 2.03
CA LYS A 297 -10.44 -23.63 0.96
C LYS A 297 -9.74 -23.03 -0.26
N PRO A 298 -8.58 -22.35 -0.09
CA PRO A 298 -7.84 -21.85 -1.24
C PRO A 298 -7.31 -23.04 -2.08
N ALA A 299 -7.24 -22.85 -3.39
CA ALA A 299 -6.72 -23.86 -4.33
C ALA A 299 -5.26 -24.21 -4.05
N LEU A 300 -4.43 -23.25 -3.72
CA LEU A 300 -2.98 -23.37 -3.53
C LEU A 300 -2.36 -24.26 -4.63
N SER A 301 -2.72 -23.99 -5.89
CA SER A 301 -2.28 -24.78 -7.03
C SER A 301 -0.81 -24.52 -7.35
N GLU A 302 -0.15 -25.53 -7.90
CA GLU A 302 1.26 -25.42 -8.30
C GLU A 302 1.46 -24.35 -9.38
N THR A 303 0.53 -24.24 -10.34
CA THR A 303 0.57 -23.25 -11.42
C THR A 303 0.56 -21.83 -10.87
N GLU A 304 -0.39 -21.49 -10.00
CA GLU A 304 -0.49 -20.17 -9.39
C GLU A 304 0.67 -19.87 -8.44
N PHE A 305 1.18 -20.91 -7.75
CA PHE A 305 2.37 -20.76 -6.91
C PHE A 305 3.61 -20.40 -7.75
N LEU A 306 3.87 -21.14 -8.85
CA LEU A 306 5.01 -20.88 -9.70
C LEU A 306 4.92 -19.51 -10.41
N GLU A 307 3.71 -19.08 -10.76
CA GLU A 307 3.50 -17.72 -11.31
C GLU A 307 3.84 -16.66 -10.26
N LEU A 308 3.32 -16.79 -9.03
CA LEU A 308 3.62 -15.88 -7.94
C LEU A 308 5.12 -15.88 -7.59
N GLN A 309 5.76 -17.04 -7.62
CA GLN A 309 7.20 -17.16 -7.34
C GLN A 309 8.02 -16.39 -8.39
N ARG A 310 7.72 -16.56 -9.68
CA ARG A 310 8.38 -15.79 -10.75
C ARG A 310 8.17 -14.28 -10.60
N GLU A 311 6.94 -13.87 -10.32
CA GLU A 311 6.60 -12.46 -10.09
C GLU A 311 7.42 -11.86 -8.94
N ARG A 312 7.52 -12.58 -7.81
CA ARG A 312 8.26 -12.13 -6.62
C ARG A 312 9.77 -12.13 -6.82
N VAL A 313 10.29 -13.20 -7.40
CA VAL A 313 11.73 -13.32 -7.70
C VAL A 313 12.15 -12.21 -8.67
N GLY A 314 11.41 -12.00 -9.75
CA GLY A 314 11.70 -10.94 -10.71
C GLY A 314 11.67 -9.53 -10.08
N ARG A 315 10.72 -9.28 -9.18
CA ARG A 315 10.67 -8.02 -8.43
C ARG A 315 11.87 -7.88 -7.49
N ALA A 316 12.19 -8.92 -6.72
CA ALA A 316 13.31 -8.88 -5.79
C ALA A 316 14.65 -8.67 -6.52
N GLU A 317 14.83 -9.30 -7.68
CA GLU A 317 16.02 -9.09 -8.52
C GLU A 317 16.12 -7.64 -9.02
N GLN A 318 15.00 -7.00 -9.37
CA GLN A 318 14.95 -5.58 -9.74
C GLN A 318 15.25 -4.66 -8.55
N GLU A 319 14.87 -5.05 -7.34
CA GLU A 319 15.06 -4.25 -6.12
C GLU A 319 16.49 -4.33 -5.56
N LEU A 320 17.24 -5.39 -5.88
CA LEU A 320 18.63 -5.57 -5.38
C LEU A 320 19.58 -4.38 -5.64
N PRO A 321 19.59 -3.73 -6.82
CA PRO A 321 20.44 -2.58 -7.08
C PRO A 321 19.82 -1.24 -6.68
N GLU A 322 18.59 -1.21 -6.16
CA GLU A 322 17.88 0.04 -5.90
C GLU A 322 18.22 0.62 -4.52
N PRO A 323 18.49 1.95 -4.41
CA PRO A 323 18.88 2.58 -3.16
C PRO A 323 17.84 2.41 -2.05
N GLN A 324 16.56 2.61 -2.37
CA GLN A 324 15.50 2.60 -1.36
C GLN A 324 15.27 1.21 -0.74
N PRO A 325 15.08 0.11 -1.49
CA PRO A 325 14.96 -1.23 -0.91
C PRO A 325 16.18 -1.64 -0.07
N LEU A 326 17.39 -1.34 -0.55
CA LEU A 326 18.62 -1.61 0.18
C LEU A 326 18.68 -0.85 1.50
N ALA A 327 18.40 0.45 1.49
CA ALA A 327 18.39 1.28 2.69
C ALA A 327 17.31 0.83 3.69
N VAL A 328 16.09 0.48 3.21
CA VAL A 328 15.01 -0.05 4.05
C VAL A 328 15.39 -1.39 4.67
N ASN A 329 16.00 -2.30 3.91
CA ASN A 329 16.47 -3.57 4.47
C ASN A 329 17.54 -3.35 5.54
N ALA A 330 18.55 -2.52 5.27
CA ALA A 330 19.60 -2.20 6.24
C ALA A 330 19.04 -1.50 7.49
N PHE A 331 18.12 -0.57 7.34
CA PHE A 331 17.37 0.08 8.41
C PHE A 331 16.67 -0.95 9.30
N ARG A 332 15.90 -1.86 8.71
CA ARG A 332 15.17 -2.91 9.46
C ARG A 332 16.15 -3.86 10.17
N ARG A 333 17.26 -4.21 9.53
CA ARG A 333 18.29 -5.07 10.13
C ARG A 333 19.02 -4.41 11.31
N LEU A 334 19.21 -3.09 11.29
CA LEU A 334 19.76 -2.37 12.43
C LEU A 334 18.85 -2.47 13.67
N LEU A 335 17.54 -2.44 13.46
CA LEU A 335 16.56 -2.54 14.54
C LEU A 335 16.21 -4.00 14.91
N ASP A 336 16.64 -4.98 14.12
CA ASP A 336 16.30 -6.39 14.35
C ASP A 336 17.01 -6.94 15.60
N ALA A 337 16.21 -7.25 16.61
CA ALA A 337 16.66 -7.88 17.85
C ALA A 337 16.56 -9.41 17.82
N THR A 338 16.13 -10.00 16.68
CA THR A 338 15.78 -11.41 16.59
C THR A 338 16.93 -12.26 16.02
N PRO A 339 17.11 -13.51 16.49
CA PRO A 339 18.11 -14.40 15.93
C PRO A 339 17.69 -14.95 14.57
N GLU A 340 18.66 -15.46 13.81
CA GLU A 340 18.39 -16.18 12.57
C GLU A 340 17.38 -17.32 12.78
N GLY A 341 16.47 -17.47 11.83
CA GLY A 341 15.37 -18.43 11.92
C GLY A 341 14.15 -17.95 12.71
N HIS A 342 14.23 -16.87 13.46
CA HIS A 342 13.04 -16.25 14.05
C HIS A 342 12.12 -15.74 12.93
N VAL A 343 10.78 -15.83 13.13
CA VAL A 343 9.80 -15.45 12.10
C VAL A 343 9.90 -14.00 11.65
N ARG A 344 10.34 -13.11 12.55
CA ARG A 344 10.53 -11.65 12.29
C ARG A 344 11.96 -11.29 11.91
N HIS A 345 12.87 -12.27 11.83
CA HIS A 345 14.26 -11.99 11.44
C HIS A 345 14.35 -11.35 10.06
N VAL A 346 15.13 -10.29 9.97
CA VAL A 346 15.33 -9.53 8.73
C VAL A 346 16.59 -10.02 8.03
N ALA A 347 16.46 -10.93 7.09
CA ALA A 347 17.56 -11.39 6.26
C ALA A 347 18.05 -10.27 5.31
N THR A 348 19.26 -10.43 4.75
CA THR A 348 19.70 -9.59 3.63
C THR A 348 18.84 -9.83 2.40
N LEU A 349 18.71 -8.84 1.50
CA LEU A 349 17.94 -9.02 0.26
C LEU A 349 18.39 -10.23 -0.58
N PRO A 350 19.69 -10.51 -0.77
CA PRO A 350 20.15 -11.73 -1.45
C PRO A 350 19.75 -13.02 -0.73
N ALA A 351 19.82 -13.04 0.61
CA ALA A 351 19.39 -14.20 1.40
C ALA A 351 17.89 -14.40 1.35
N GLU A 352 17.12 -13.33 1.40
CA GLU A 352 15.66 -13.36 1.22
C GLU A 352 15.29 -13.89 -0.16
N LEU A 353 15.93 -13.43 -1.22
CA LEU A 353 15.74 -13.93 -2.59
C LEU A 353 16.02 -15.44 -2.68
N ALA A 354 17.10 -15.92 -2.05
CA ALA A 354 17.43 -17.34 -2.02
C ALA A 354 16.35 -18.16 -1.29
N GLN A 355 15.84 -17.65 -0.16
CA GLN A 355 14.72 -18.27 0.57
C GLN A 355 13.47 -18.36 -0.32
N TRP A 356 13.11 -17.29 -1.05
CA TRP A 356 11.94 -17.27 -1.93
C TRP A 356 12.05 -18.33 -3.04
N LYS A 357 13.25 -18.50 -3.63
CA LYS A 357 13.49 -19.52 -4.67
C LYS A 357 13.41 -20.94 -4.13
N ALA A 358 13.67 -21.15 -2.84
CA ALA A 358 13.72 -22.49 -2.22
C ALA A 358 12.34 -23.04 -1.80
N ILE A 359 11.33 -22.18 -1.61
CA ILE A 359 9.98 -22.56 -1.16
C ILE A 359 9.28 -23.40 -2.23
N LYS A 360 8.54 -24.42 -1.78
CA LYS A 360 7.72 -25.31 -2.62
C LYS A 360 6.23 -25.14 -2.30
N VAL A 361 5.38 -25.46 -3.25
CA VAL A 361 3.92 -25.43 -3.05
C VAL A 361 3.46 -26.34 -1.90
N ALA A 362 4.16 -27.44 -1.65
CA ALA A 362 3.88 -28.33 -0.53
C ALA A 362 4.03 -27.62 0.83
N ASP A 363 5.04 -26.74 0.98
CA ASP A 363 5.27 -25.96 2.20
C ASP A 363 4.11 -25.00 2.46
N VAL A 364 3.60 -24.36 1.40
CA VAL A 364 2.45 -23.45 1.47
C VAL A 364 1.16 -24.18 1.88
N LYS A 365 0.90 -25.36 1.29
CA LYS A 365 -0.25 -26.19 1.65
C LYS A 365 -0.18 -26.67 3.11
N ALA A 366 0.98 -27.13 3.54
CA ALA A 366 1.22 -27.55 4.92
C ALA A 366 1.04 -26.37 5.90
N PHE A 367 1.55 -25.18 5.53
CA PHE A 367 1.40 -23.98 6.35
C PHE A 367 -0.07 -23.57 6.50
N HIS A 368 -0.82 -23.51 5.40
CA HIS A 368 -2.25 -23.19 5.45
C HIS A 368 -3.01 -24.17 6.34
N GLY A 369 -2.83 -25.48 6.13
CA GLY A 369 -3.53 -26.51 6.90
C GLY A 369 -3.22 -26.50 8.40
N ALA A 370 -1.99 -26.12 8.77
CA ALA A 370 -1.57 -26.08 10.16
C ALA A 370 -2.00 -24.82 10.92
N TYR A 371 -1.91 -23.66 10.28
CA TYR A 371 -1.98 -22.37 11.01
C TYR A 371 -3.26 -21.59 10.78
N TYR A 372 -3.98 -21.76 9.66
CA TYR A 372 -5.16 -20.96 9.38
C TYR A 372 -6.37 -21.38 10.19
N GLY A 373 -7.00 -20.40 10.82
CA GLY A 373 -8.19 -20.56 11.64
C GLY A 373 -8.64 -19.24 12.23
N ALA A 374 -9.83 -19.18 12.78
CA ALA A 374 -10.45 -17.97 13.28
C ALA A 374 -10.50 -17.86 14.82
N SER A 375 -9.87 -18.78 15.56
CA SER A 375 -9.94 -18.79 17.03
C SER A 375 -9.39 -17.52 17.69
N ASN A 376 -8.42 -16.86 17.05
CA ASN A 376 -7.82 -15.61 17.53
C ASN A 376 -8.02 -14.49 16.50
N ALA A 377 -9.12 -14.54 15.76
CA ALA A 377 -9.45 -13.52 14.78
C ALA A 377 -10.12 -12.31 15.43
N THR A 378 -9.92 -11.15 14.79
CA THR A 378 -10.75 -9.97 15.06
C THR A 378 -11.53 -9.61 13.81
N PHE A 379 -12.78 -9.23 14.00
CA PHE A 379 -13.72 -8.85 12.95
C PHE A 379 -14.30 -7.47 13.24
N ALA A 380 -14.25 -6.56 12.30
CA ALA A 380 -14.94 -5.29 12.43
C ALA A 380 -15.73 -4.94 11.18
N ALA A 381 -16.89 -4.31 11.36
CA ALA A 381 -17.69 -3.80 10.26
C ALA A 381 -18.18 -2.38 10.57
N VAL A 382 -18.07 -1.50 9.57
CA VAL A 382 -18.53 -0.11 9.63
C VAL A 382 -19.35 0.19 8.38
N GLY A 383 -20.53 0.77 8.53
CA GLY A 383 -21.39 1.16 7.40
C GLY A 383 -22.84 0.70 7.49
N ASP A 384 -23.48 0.55 6.34
CA ASP A 384 -24.90 0.17 6.29
C ASP A 384 -25.05 -1.37 6.26
N PHE A 385 -25.50 -1.95 7.36
CA PHE A 385 -25.76 -3.39 7.50
C PHE A 385 -26.69 -3.66 8.69
N ASP A 386 -27.24 -4.87 8.77
CA ASP A 386 -27.95 -5.38 9.94
C ASP A 386 -26.95 -6.06 10.89
N PRO A 387 -26.73 -5.54 12.11
CA PRO A 387 -25.76 -6.10 13.05
C PRO A 387 -26.06 -7.53 13.50
N ALA A 388 -27.36 -7.86 13.68
CA ALA A 388 -27.75 -9.19 14.15
C ALA A 388 -27.52 -10.24 13.05
N ALA A 389 -27.91 -9.94 11.82
CA ALA A 389 -27.69 -10.80 10.66
C ALA A 389 -26.20 -11.00 10.39
N LEU A 390 -25.40 -9.93 10.42
CA LEU A 390 -23.96 -10.01 10.18
C LEU A 390 -23.25 -10.82 11.27
N LYS A 391 -23.59 -10.61 12.55
CA LYS A 391 -23.05 -11.43 13.66
C LYS A 391 -23.37 -12.90 13.48
N ALA A 392 -24.61 -13.25 13.12
CA ALA A 392 -25.03 -14.63 12.87
C ALA A 392 -24.24 -15.25 11.70
N GLN A 393 -24.03 -14.50 10.62
CA GLN A 393 -23.24 -14.95 9.48
C GLN A 393 -21.77 -15.17 9.84
N VAL A 394 -21.14 -14.25 10.58
CA VAL A 394 -19.76 -14.40 11.09
C VAL A 394 -19.63 -15.66 11.95
N ALA A 395 -20.59 -15.89 12.84
CA ALA A 395 -20.63 -17.11 13.66
C ALA A 395 -20.75 -18.38 12.83
N SER A 396 -21.61 -18.39 11.81
CA SER A 396 -21.77 -19.51 10.87
C SER A 396 -20.52 -19.80 10.07
N LEU A 397 -19.86 -18.76 9.52
CA LEU A 397 -18.71 -18.92 8.63
C LEU A 397 -17.42 -19.26 9.38
N TYR A 398 -17.20 -18.67 10.55
CA TYR A 398 -15.90 -18.71 11.23
C TYR A 398 -15.94 -19.35 12.62
N GLY A 399 -17.10 -19.58 13.21
CA GLY A 399 -17.23 -20.06 14.59
C GLY A 399 -16.69 -21.47 14.83
N SER A 400 -16.70 -22.34 13.82
CA SER A 400 -16.15 -23.70 13.89
C SER A 400 -14.72 -23.81 13.29
N TRP A 401 -14.22 -22.76 12.63
CA TRP A 401 -12.94 -22.81 11.93
C TRP A 401 -11.78 -22.60 12.90
N LYS A 402 -11.05 -23.68 13.21
CA LYS A 402 -9.95 -23.69 14.17
C LYS A 402 -8.64 -24.04 13.49
N ALA A 403 -7.56 -23.36 13.87
CA ALA A 403 -6.20 -23.73 13.49
C ALA A 403 -5.76 -25.01 14.25
N GLN A 404 -4.88 -25.81 13.63
CA GLN A 404 -4.27 -26.97 14.30
C GLN A 404 -3.16 -26.53 15.26
N GLN A 405 -2.40 -25.49 14.89
CA GLN A 405 -1.34 -24.94 15.73
C GLN A 405 -1.89 -23.82 16.62
N PRO A 406 -1.45 -23.75 17.89
CA PRO A 406 -1.87 -22.70 18.79
C PRO A 406 -1.29 -21.35 18.38
N TYR A 407 -2.05 -20.30 18.65
CA TYR A 407 -1.57 -18.92 18.57
C TYR A 407 -1.05 -18.46 19.92
N VAL A 408 0.13 -17.86 19.91
CA VAL A 408 0.67 -17.06 21.02
C VAL A 408 1.27 -15.80 20.41
N ARG A 409 0.86 -14.64 20.91
CA ARG A 409 1.38 -13.36 20.44
C ARG A 409 2.91 -13.29 20.60
N ILE A 410 3.60 -12.90 19.56
CA ILE A 410 5.04 -12.67 19.58
C ILE A 410 5.28 -11.25 20.08
N PRO A 411 6.05 -11.06 21.16
CA PRO A 411 6.36 -9.73 21.67
C PRO A 411 7.15 -8.88 20.66
N ASP A 412 6.92 -7.57 20.69
CA ASP A 412 7.72 -6.64 19.89
C ASP A 412 9.09 -6.41 20.56
N ALA A 413 10.15 -6.39 19.75
CA ALA A 413 11.51 -6.14 20.21
C ALA A 413 12.25 -5.26 19.22
N VAL A 414 13.06 -4.34 19.73
CA VAL A 414 13.95 -3.48 18.95
C VAL A 414 15.34 -3.57 19.56
N LYS A 415 16.33 -3.80 18.69
CA LYS A 415 17.74 -3.84 19.07
C LYS A 415 18.17 -2.44 19.52
N PRO A 416 18.83 -2.30 20.69
CA PRO A 416 19.43 -1.04 21.09
C PRO A 416 20.64 -0.73 20.19
N VAL A 417 20.46 0.21 19.27
CA VAL A 417 21.50 0.70 18.37
C VAL A 417 21.71 2.19 18.61
N SER A 418 22.97 2.64 18.54
CA SER A 418 23.32 4.03 18.84
C SER A 418 24.52 4.50 18.03
N GLY A 419 24.34 5.56 17.24
CA GLY A 419 25.41 6.23 16.50
C GLY A 419 26.03 5.43 15.35
N GLU A 420 25.40 4.36 14.91
CA GLU A 420 25.86 3.53 13.79
C GLU A 420 25.75 4.28 12.46
N LYS A 421 26.71 4.05 11.57
CA LYS A 421 26.67 4.58 10.20
C LYS A 421 26.84 3.43 9.20
N VAL A 422 25.85 3.26 8.33
CA VAL A 422 25.84 2.26 7.26
C VAL A 422 25.73 2.99 5.92
N THR A 423 26.70 2.75 5.03
CA THR A 423 26.72 3.30 3.67
C THR A 423 26.69 2.17 2.66
N LEU A 424 25.74 2.22 1.73
CA LEU A 424 25.53 1.21 0.69
C LEU A 424 25.72 1.85 -0.69
N GLU A 425 26.57 1.26 -1.50
CA GLU A 425 26.80 1.71 -2.87
C GLU A 425 25.74 1.15 -3.82
N THR A 426 25.18 2.03 -4.64
CA THR A 426 24.24 1.68 -5.72
C THR A 426 24.67 2.39 -7.00
N PRO A 427 25.55 1.77 -7.79
CA PRO A 427 26.11 2.37 -9.01
C PRO A 427 25.02 2.81 -9.99
N ASP A 428 25.27 3.91 -10.69
CA ASP A 428 24.43 4.48 -11.77
C ASP A 428 23.02 4.92 -11.34
N LYS A 429 22.74 5.07 -10.03
CA LYS A 429 21.45 5.56 -9.54
C LYS A 429 21.46 7.07 -9.35
N ALA A 430 20.45 7.72 -9.95
CA ALA A 430 20.30 9.18 -9.90
C ALA A 430 19.90 9.71 -8.51
N ASN A 431 19.30 8.85 -7.68
CA ASN A 431 18.83 9.20 -6.33
C ASN A 431 19.63 8.44 -5.26
N SER A 432 19.74 9.07 -4.11
CA SER A 432 20.16 8.46 -2.85
C SER A 432 19.05 8.52 -1.83
N VAL A 433 19.10 7.64 -0.85
CA VAL A 433 18.17 7.62 0.27
C VAL A 433 18.96 7.66 1.57
N LEU A 434 18.48 8.46 2.52
CA LEU A 434 18.98 8.53 3.88
C LEU A 434 17.86 8.14 4.86
N PHE A 435 18.17 7.24 5.80
CA PHE A 435 17.38 7.00 7.01
C PHE A 435 18.21 7.37 8.23
N ALA A 436 17.62 8.17 9.12
CA ALA A 436 18.15 8.45 10.45
C ALA A 436 17.25 7.77 11.48
N ILE A 437 17.82 7.07 12.46
CA ILE A 437 17.07 6.14 13.32
C ILE A 437 17.56 6.23 14.74
N GLN A 438 16.62 6.22 15.70
CA GLN A 438 16.93 6.07 17.10
C GLN A 438 15.87 5.21 17.79
N PRO A 439 16.24 4.09 18.45
CA PRO A 439 15.35 3.35 19.33
C PRO A 439 14.87 4.23 20.50
N ILE A 440 13.60 4.10 20.87
CA ILE A 440 12.97 4.79 21.99
C ILE A 440 12.25 3.73 22.83
N PRO A 441 12.77 3.34 23.99
CA PRO A 441 12.17 2.30 24.83
C PRO A 441 10.92 2.84 25.55
N LEU A 442 9.85 3.07 24.80
CA LEU A 442 8.61 3.66 25.26
C LEU A 442 7.40 2.84 24.79
N LYS A 443 6.32 2.87 25.55
CA LYS A 443 4.99 2.41 25.14
C LYS A 443 4.06 3.61 24.94
N ASP A 444 2.99 3.43 24.19
CA ASP A 444 2.03 4.48 23.86
C ASP A 444 1.07 4.87 25.03
N ASP A 445 1.13 4.15 26.16
CA ASP A 445 0.46 4.53 27.41
C ASP A 445 1.32 5.42 28.33
N ALA A 446 2.57 5.69 27.96
CA ALA A 446 3.48 6.52 28.73
C ALA A 446 3.00 7.99 28.79
N ALA A 447 3.18 8.63 29.95
CA ALA A 447 2.67 9.98 30.19
C ALA A 447 3.21 11.04 29.24
N ASN A 448 4.45 10.87 28.73
CA ASN A 448 5.11 11.79 27.79
C ASN A 448 4.94 11.40 26.30
N TYR A 449 4.26 10.28 26.00
CA TYR A 449 4.00 9.86 24.61
C TYR A 449 3.22 10.90 23.79
N PRO A 450 2.12 11.49 24.27
CA PRO A 450 1.40 12.54 23.52
C PRO A 450 2.28 13.75 23.19
N ALA A 451 3.16 14.13 24.13
CA ALA A 451 4.10 15.24 23.91
C ALA A 451 5.17 14.90 22.87
N LEU A 452 5.71 13.68 22.88
CA LEU A 452 6.65 13.19 21.88
C LEU A 452 6.02 13.10 20.49
N LEU A 453 4.76 12.65 20.40
CA LEU A 453 3.99 12.56 19.16
C LEU A 453 3.87 13.94 18.50
N ILE A 454 3.49 14.96 19.27
CA ILE A 454 3.35 16.35 18.77
C ILE A 454 4.73 16.98 18.49
N ALA A 455 5.75 16.69 19.29
CA ALA A 455 7.12 17.12 19.00
C ALA A 455 7.61 16.59 17.63
N ASN A 456 7.37 15.30 17.36
CA ASN A 456 7.69 14.72 16.06
C ASN A 456 6.85 15.34 14.93
N HIS A 457 5.58 15.64 15.16
CA HIS A 457 4.73 16.29 14.16
C HIS A 457 5.32 17.64 13.73
N MET A 458 5.80 18.46 14.67
CA MET A 458 6.47 19.73 14.38
C MET A 458 7.85 19.55 13.77
N LEU A 459 8.61 18.51 14.18
CA LEU A 459 9.96 18.27 13.66
C LEU A 459 9.97 17.83 12.21
N GLY A 460 9.19 16.79 11.86
CA GLY A 460 9.20 16.20 10.53
C GLY A 460 7.91 15.48 10.10
N GLY A 461 6.96 15.26 11.03
CA GLY A 461 5.71 14.52 10.78
C GLY A 461 4.59 15.36 10.16
N GLY A 462 4.66 16.68 10.27
CA GLY A 462 3.64 17.63 9.79
C GLY A 462 3.73 18.02 8.31
N ALA A 463 4.20 17.10 7.46
CA ALA A 463 4.39 17.31 6.03
C ALA A 463 5.19 18.59 5.72
N LEU A 464 4.72 19.42 4.78
CA LEU A 464 5.43 20.62 4.31
C LEU A 464 5.62 21.72 5.37
N ARG A 465 4.87 21.68 6.46
CA ARG A 465 4.95 22.66 7.56
C ARG A 465 5.91 22.25 8.67
N SER A 466 6.51 21.07 8.57
CA SER A 466 7.51 20.61 9.56
C SER A 466 8.86 21.28 9.34
N ARG A 467 9.66 21.41 10.41
CA ARG A 467 10.98 22.06 10.35
C ARG A 467 11.93 21.38 9.38
N LEU A 468 11.96 20.05 9.34
CA LEU A 468 12.79 19.30 8.39
C LEU A 468 12.38 19.55 6.94
N ALA A 469 11.09 19.61 6.65
CA ALA A 469 10.62 19.91 5.30
C ALA A 469 10.89 21.36 4.90
N ASP A 470 10.66 22.32 5.79
CA ASP A 470 10.97 23.73 5.56
C ASP A 470 12.48 23.93 5.26
N ARG A 471 13.36 23.37 6.11
CA ARG A 471 14.80 23.50 5.96
C ARG A 471 15.34 22.78 4.71
N ILE A 472 15.09 21.49 4.61
CA ILE A 472 15.80 20.61 3.66
C ILE A 472 15.17 20.70 2.26
N ARG A 473 13.82 20.80 2.18
CA ARG A 473 13.10 20.83 0.91
C ARG A 473 12.85 22.25 0.41
N GLN A 474 12.26 23.11 1.26
CA GLN A 474 11.79 24.43 0.79
C GLN A 474 12.93 25.45 0.70
N LYS A 475 13.77 25.58 1.75
CA LYS A 475 14.84 26.60 1.79
C LYS A 475 16.09 26.18 1.03
N GLU A 476 16.54 24.95 1.19
CA GLU A 476 17.81 24.50 0.62
C GLU A 476 17.65 23.67 -0.66
N GLY A 477 16.45 23.17 -0.98
CA GLY A 477 16.19 22.39 -2.19
C GLY A 477 17.01 21.10 -2.31
N LEU A 478 17.49 20.56 -1.19
CA LEU A 478 18.39 19.41 -1.17
C LEU A 478 17.68 18.07 -1.39
N SER A 479 16.40 18.00 -1.04
CA SER A 479 15.63 16.76 -1.06
C SER A 479 14.24 16.99 -1.68
N TYR A 480 13.81 16.03 -2.49
CA TYR A 480 12.45 15.97 -3.02
C TYR A 480 11.43 15.56 -1.96
N GLY A 481 11.80 14.62 -1.07
CA GLY A 481 10.96 14.11 0.01
C GLY A 481 11.74 13.95 1.30
N VAL A 482 11.27 14.59 2.38
CA VAL A 482 11.83 14.50 3.72
C VAL A 482 10.70 14.45 4.75
N GLY A 483 10.89 13.67 5.82
CA GLY A 483 9.92 13.58 6.91
C GLY A 483 10.47 12.80 8.09
N SER A 484 9.71 12.76 9.19
CA SER A 484 10.01 11.93 10.34
C SER A 484 8.76 11.24 10.91
N GLN A 485 8.97 10.15 11.62
CA GLN A 485 7.94 9.34 12.24
C GLN A 485 8.41 8.82 13.60
N VAL A 486 7.48 8.75 14.55
CA VAL A 486 7.61 8.03 15.81
C VAL A 486 6.72 6.80 15.74
N SER A 487 7.29 5.63 15.97
CA SER A 487 6.57 4.34 16.05
C SER A 487 6.72 3.81 17.47
N ILE A 488 5.64 3.86 18.25
CA ILE A 488 5.61 3.43 19.65
C ILE A 488 4.54 2.36 19.80
N PRO A 489 4.89 1.13 20.15
CA PRO A 489 3.93 0.04 20.30
C PRO A 489 3.15 0.14 21.62
N SER A 490 2.02 -0.56 21.67
CA SER A 490 1.10 -0.55 22.78
C SER A 490 1.54 -1.43 23.97
N ARG A 491 2.28 -2.49 23.71
CA ARG A 491 2.52 -3.56 24.72
C ARG A 491 3.94 -3.62 25.25
N GLU A 492 4.93 -3.44 24.40
CA GLU A 492 6.36 -3.49 24.75
C GLU A 492 7.03 -2.13 24.58
N PRO A 493 8.09 -1.80 25.37
CA PRO A 493 8.87 -0.59 25.17
C PRO A 493 9.85 -0.75 23.99
N ALA A 494 9.32 -1.03 22.80
CA ALA A 494 10.06 -1.35 21.59
C ALA A 494 9.81 -0.30 20.48
N GLY A 495 9.72 0.97 20.86
CA GLY A 495 9.53 2.06 19.92
C GLY A 495 10.83 2.53 19.27
N TYR A 496 10.66 3.35 18.24
CA TYR A 496 11.75 4.07 17.58
C TYR A 496 11.26 5.37 16.94
N TRP A 497 12.18 6.31 16.81
CA TRP A 497 12.05 7.46 15.94
C TRP A 497 12.85 7.21 14.67
N MET A 498 12.31 7.65 13.51
CA MET A 498 13.03 7.66 12.25
C MET A 498 12.77 8.95 11.49
N ALA A 499 13.76 9.40 10.71
CA ALA A 499 13.58 10.36 9.64
C ALA A 499 14.13 9.79 8.34
N TYR A 500 13.62 10.27 7.22
CA TYR A 500 14.07 9.88 5.90
C TYR A 500 14.23 11.10 4.99
N ALA A 501 15.11 10.98 4.02
CA ALA A 501 15.24 11.94 2.93
C ALA A 501 15.65 11.24 1.62
N ILE A 502 15.09 11.73 0.50
CA ILE A 502 15.45 11.26 -0.85
C ILE A 502 16.10 12.44 -1.55
N SER A 503 17.34 12.28 -2.02
CA SER A 503 18.12 13.36 -2.63
C SER A 503 19.02 12.84 -3.76
N ALA A 504 19.62 13.74 -4.53
CA ALA A 504 20.70 13.34 -5.41
C ALA A 504 21.93 12.94 -4.57
N PRO A 505 22.74 11.94 -4.99
CA PRO A 505 23.85 11.41 -4.21
C PRO A 505 24.86 12.49 -3.71
N GLN A 506 25.15 13.50 -4.51
CA GLN A 506 26.02 14.63 -4.14
C GLN A 506 25.47 15.50 -3.01
N ASN A 507 24.16 15.46 -2.73
CA ASN A 507 23.51 16.22 -1.68
C ASN A 507 23.39 15.45 -0.35
N THR A 508 23.63 14.13 -0.32
CA THR A 508 23.38 13.27 0.85
C THR A 508 24.10 13.75 2.11
N VAL A 509 25.37 14.17 1.98
CA VAL A 509 26.15 14.70 3.11
C VAL A 509 25.54 16.01 3.64
N LYS A 510 25.10 16.90 2.75
CA LYS A 510 24.44 18.16 3.13
C LYS A 510 23.09 17.89 3.79
N VAL A 511 22.33 16.91 3.29
CA VAL A 511 21.06 16.49 3.87
C VAL A 511 21.27 15.94 5.28
N GLU A 512 22.28 15.07 5.50
CA GLU A 512 22.61 14.57 6.84
C GLU A 512 22.98 15.71 7.80
N ALA A 513 23.81 16.66 7.35
CA ALA A 513 24.20 17.81 8.13
C ALA A 513 23.00 18.70 8.50
N ALA A 514 22.18 19.06 7.52
CA ALA A 514 20.98 19.87 7.73
C ALA A 514 19.97 19.18 8.69
N LEU A 515 19.80 17.86 8.57
CA LEU A 515 18.97 17.09 9.48
C LEU A 515 19.50 17.14 10.92
N ARG A 516 20.80 16.90 11.12
CA ARG A 516 21.43 16.94 12.44
C ARG A 516 21.40 18.34 13.05
N GLU A 517 21.66 19.38 12.26
CA GLU A 517 21.58 20.78 12.70
C GLU A 517 20.17 21.17 13.11
N GLU A 518 19.15 20.78 12.32
CA GLU A 518 17.76 21.12 12.66
C GLU A 518 17.27 20.38 13.92
N ILE A 519 17.67 19.13 14.12
CA ILE A 519 17.44 18.40 15.36
C ILE A 519 18.12 19.12 16.54
N ALA A 520 19.41 19.48 16.39
CA ALA A 520 20.15 20.17 17.43
C ALA A 520 19.51 21.53 17.79
N LYS A 521 19.07 22.29 16.78
CA LYS A 521 18.34 23.54 16.95
C LYS A 521 17.01 23.34 17.68
N ALA A 522 16.22 22.33 17.28
CA ALA A 522 14.95 22.02 17.96
C ALA A 522 15.16 21.65 19.44
N LEU A 523 16.27 20.97 19.76
CA LEU A 523 16.63 20.62 21.14
C LEU A 523 17.11 21.83 21.96
N ALA A 524 17.90 22.73 21.36
CA ALA A 524 18.45 23.91 22.03
C ALA A 524 17.38 24.98 22.25
N ASP A 525 16.77 25.44 21.16
CA ASP A 525 15.84 26.57 21.14
C ASP A 525 14.42 26.16 21.55
N GLY A 526 14.06 24.88 21.33
CA GLY A 526 12.69 24.38 21.45
C GLY A 526 11.81 24.79 20.25
N PHE A 527 10.54 24.44 20.35
CA PHE A 527 9.47 24.89 19.45
C PHE A 527 8.85 26.18 19.96
N THR A 528 8.07 26.86 19.12
CA THR A 528 7.33 28.07 19.48
C THR A 528 5.89 27.75 19.87
N GLN A 529 5.21 28.71 20.52
CA GLN A 529 3.80 28.57 20.89
C GLN A 529 2.89 28.49 19.64
N GLU A 530 3.27 29.16 18.55
CA GLU A 530 2.55 29.14 17.28
C GLU A 530 2.66 27.76 16.61
N GLU A 531 3.88 27.20 16.51
CA GLU A 531 4.08 25.84 16.01
C GLU A 531 3.27 24.80 16.79
N LEU A 532 3.23 24.91 18.14
CA LEU A 532 2.44 24.03 18.97
C LEU A 532 0.94 24.16 18.69
N ALA A 533 0.42 25.37 18.56
CA ALA A 533 -1.00 25.60 18.32
C ALA A 533 -1.42 25.02 16.95
N GLU A 534 -0.62 25.25 15.91
CA GLU A 534 -0.86 24.69 14.57
C GLU A 534 -0.74 23.16 14.55
N ALA A 535 0.28 22.59 15.22
CA ALA A 535 0.48 21.15 15.27
C ALA A 535 -0.67 20.42 15.99
N LYS A 536 -1.13 20.94 17.14
CA LYS A 536 -2.29 20.39 17.86
C LYS A 536 -3.54 20.41 16.99
N LYS A 537 -3.84 21.55 16.36
CA LYS A 537 -5.00 21.71 15.47
C LYS A 537 -4.92 20.74 14.29
N GLY A 538 -3.78 20.70 13.61
CA GLY A 538 -3.60 19.85 12.44
C GLY A 538 -3.67 18.37 12.78
N TRP A 539 -3.06 17.94 13.89
CA TRP A 539 -3.09 16.56 14.35
C TRP A 539 -4.51 16.12 14.72
N LEU A 540 -5.21 16.89 15.57
CA LEU A 540 -6.59 16.60 15.97
C LEU A 540 -7.54 16.52 14.78
N GLN A 541 -7.44 17.47 13.86
CA GLN A 541 -8.24 17.45 12.63
C GLN A 541 -7.94 16.22 11.77
N SER A 542 -6.68 15.76 11.71
CA SER A 542 -6.32 14.55 10.95
C SER A 542 -6.93 13.30 11.55
N GLN A 543 -7.03 13.18 12.89
CA GLN A 543 -7.71 12.08 13.57
C GLN A 543 -9.21 12.07 13.24
N GLU A 544 -9.85 13.22 13.36
CA GLU A 544 -11.28 13.38 13.03
C GLU A 544 -11.58 12.99 11.59
N VAL A 545 -10.82 13.53 10.62
CA VAL A 545 -10.95 13.20 9.18
C VAL A 545 -10.69 11.70 8.94
N GLY A 546 -9.69 11.11 9.59
CA GLY A 546 -9.38 9.67 9.49
C GLY A 546 -10.58 8.80 9.85
N ARG A 547 -11.29 9.12 10.93
CA ARG A 547 -12.48 8.38 11.41
C ARG A 547 -13.73 8.56 10.53
N THR A 548 -13.75 9.54 9.62
CA THR A 548 -14.82 9.62 8.62
C THR A 548 -14.70 8.56 7.52
N GLN A 549 -13.53 7.92 7.38
CA GLN A 549 -13.27 6.90 6.37
C GLN A 549 -13.66 5.51 6.90
N ASP A 550 -14.76 4.94 6.45
CA ASP A 550 -15.32 3.68 6.95
C ASP A 550 -14.32 2.52 6.95
N SER A 551 -13.53 2.38 5.90
CA SER A 551 -12.52 1.33 5.81
C SER A 551 -11.34 1.54 6.76
N GLY A 552 -10.99 2.80 7.05
CA GLY A 552 -10.00 3.19 8.07
C GLY A 552 -10.51 2.83 9.47
N LEU A 553 -11.72 3.29 9.79
CA LEU A 553 -12.35 3.04 11.09
C LEU A 553 -12.61 1.54 11.35
N ALA A 554 -13.00 0.76 10.32
CA ALA A 554 -13.13 -0.69 10.46
C ALA A 554 -11.78 -1.36 10.80
N ARG A 555 -10.69 -0.91 10.19
CA ARG A 555 -9.33 -1.41 10.48
C ARG A 555 -8.89 -1.06 11.89
N GLU A 556 -9.17 0.16 12.33
CA GLU A 556 -8.87 0.65 13.68
C GLU A 556 -9.64 -0.15 14.75
N LEU A 557 -10.95 -0.34 14.59
CA LEU A 557 -11.76 -1.17 15.49
C LEU A 557 -11.27 -2.63 15.55
N ALA A 558 -10.88 -3.23 14.40
CA ALA A 558 -10.31 -4.57 14.38
C ALA A 558 -8.95 -4.63 15.08
N GLY A 559 -8.13 -3.58 14.98
CA GLY A 559 -6.87 -3.43 15.71
C GLY A 559 -7.10 -3.35 17.22
N TYR A 560 -8.03 -2.52 17.64
CA TYR A 560 -8.36 -2.36 19.07
C TYR A 560 -8.88 -3.64 19.72
N LEU A 561 -9.64 -4.45 18.99
CA LEU A 561 -10.04 -5.78 19.49
C LEU A 561 -8.84 -6.70 19.77
N ALA A 562 -7.77 -6.60 18.98
CA ALA A 562 -6.54 -7.38 19.17
C ALA A 562 -5.72 -6.87 20.36
N GLU A 563 -5.87 -5.60 20.70
CA GLU A 563 -5.14 -4.92 21.79
C GLU A 563 -5.94 -4.79 23.08
N ASP A 564 -7.18 -5.29 23.10
CA ASP A 564 -8.14 -5.13 24.20
C ASP A 564 -8.42 -3.65 24.53
N ARG A 565 -8.49 -2.79 23.48
CA ARG A 565 -8.74 -1.35 23.54
C ARG A 565 -10.11 -0.99 22.98
N THR A 566 -10.52 0.24 23.25
CA THR A 566 -11.74 0.87 22.72
C THR A 566 -11.44 2.30 22.28
N MET A 567 -12.42 3.02 21.73
CA MET A 567 -12.30 4.44 21.38
C MET A 567 -12.03 5.36 22.60
N ALA A 568 -12.11 4.82 23.81
CA ALA A 568 -11.69 5.55 25.02
C ALA A 568 -10.19 5.90 24.99
N TYR A 569 -9.36 5.09 24.33
CA TYR A 569 -7.95 5.39 24.12
C TYR A 569 -7.78 6.66 23.27
N ASP A 570 -8.48 6.78 22.15
CA ASP A 570 -8.40 7.98 21.30
C ASP A 570 -8.89 9.22 22.00
N LYS A 571 -10.01 9.10 22.70
CA LYS A 571 -10.55 10.19 23.52
C LYS A 571 -9.54 10.70 24.54
N ASP A 572 -8.89 9.80 25.26
CA ASP A 572 -7.88 10.13 26.26
C ASP A 572 -6.64 10.77 25.61
N LEU A 573 -6.16 10.19 24.50
CA LEU A 573 -5.02 10.71 23.75
C LEU A 573 -5.30 12.12 23.19
N GLU A 574 -6.46 12.34 22.59
CA GLU A 574 -6.88 13.65 22.08
C GLU A 574 -7.02 14.69 23.18
N ALA A 575 -7.56 14.31 24.32
CA ALA A 575 -7.65 15.19 25.49
C ALA A 575 -6.25 15.57 26.00
N LYS A 576 -5.34 14.60 26.13
CA LYS A 576 -3.94 14.83 26.51
C LYS A 576 -3.23 15.74 25.51
N VAL A 577 -3.36 15.48 24.19
CA VAL A 577 -2.78 16.34 23.14
C VAL A 577 -3.33 17.76 23.23
N SER A 578 -4.64 17.92 23.42
CA SER A 578 -5.28 19.23 23.56
C SER A 578 -4.75 20.03 24.74
N ALA A 579 -4.45 19.36 25.86
CA ALA A 579 -3.95 19.96 27.09
C ALA A 579 -2.43 20.23 27.10
N LEU A 580 -1.66 19.74 26.11
CA LEU A 580 -0.20 19.90 26.08
C LEU A 580 0.24 21.34 26.16
N THR A 581 1.24 21.60 26.99
CA THR A 581 1.97 22.86 27.05
C THR A 581 3.26 22.78 26.24
N LEU A 582 3.78 23.93 25.81
CA LEU A 582 5.04 24.04 25.08
C LEU A 582 6.21 23.44 25.89
N ALA A 583 6.22 23.67 27.21
CA ALA A 583 7.24 23.11 28.10
C ALA A 583 7.27 21.58 28.08
N GLN A 584 6.11 20.93 28.14
CA GLN A 584 6.00 19.46 28.06
C GLN A 584 6.49 18.90 26.73
N VAL A 585 6.15 19.54 25.62
CA VAL A 585 6.55 19.09 24.29
C VAL A 585 8.06 19.24 24.08
N ASN A 586 8.63 20.38 24.46
CA ASN A 586 10.07 20.62 24.41
C ASN A 586 10.86 19.68 25.36
N GLN A 587 10.29 19.37 26.52
CA GLN A 587 10.89 18.41 27.45
C GLN A 587 10.88 17.00 26.87
N ALA A 588 9.76 16.53 26.31
CA ALA A 588 9.66 15.20 25.72
C ALA A 588 10.64 15.02 24.55
N LEU A 589 10.80 16.05 23.69
CA LEU A 589 11.80 16.00 22.62
C LEU A 589 13.22 15.83 23.19
N ARG A 590 13.61 16.63 24.20
CA ARG A 590 14.94 16.56 24.84
C ARG A 590 15.15 15.24 25.59
N GLU A 591 14.12 14.67 26.16
CA GLU A 591 14.18 13.39 26.89
C GLU A 591 14.42 12.22 25.93
N HIS A 592 13.71 12.18 24.81
CA HIS A 592 13.69 11.01 23.96
C HIS A 592 14.60 11.10 22.74
N LEU A 593 14.86 12.28 22.16
CA LEU A 593 15.72 12.42 20.99
C LEU A 593 17.13 12.86 21.39
N LYS A 594 18.12 12.01 21.07
CA LYS A 594 19.53 12.21 21.40
C LYS A 594 20.37 12.21 20.12
N PRO A 595 20.84 13.34 19.61
CA PRO A 595 21.57 13.43 18.34
C PRO A 595 22.75 12.47 18.22
N ALA A 596 23.49 12.24 19.30
CA ALA A 596 24.62 11.30 19.35
C ALA A 596 24.19 9.83 19.20
N ALA A 597 22.95 9.49 19.58
CA ALA A 597 22.40 8.15 19.45
C ALA A 597 21.75 7.88 18.07
N VAL A 598 21.58 8.91 17.25
CA VAL A 598 20.97 8.76 15.92
C VAL A 598 21.92 8.01 15.00
N SER A 599 21.54 6.80 14.63
CA SER A 599 22.19 5.98 13.60
C SER A 599 21.71 6.41 12.21
N VAL A 600 22.58 6.28 11.19
CA VAL A 600 22.28 6.70 9.83
C VAL A 600 22.56 5.57 8.85
N VAL A 601 21.60 5.31 7.97
CA VAL A 601 21.73 4.43 6.80
C VAL A 601 21.62 5.27 5.55
N THR A 602 22.59 5.16 4.64
CA THR A 602 22.55 5.80 3.33
C THR A 602 22.75 4.78 2.22
N ALA A 603 22.04 4.95 1.09
CA ALA A 603 22.27 4.19 -0.13
C ALA A 603 22.27 5.14 -1.33
N GLY A 604 23.23 5.01 -2.23
CA GLY A 604 23.39 5.90 -3.39
C GLY A 604 24.68 5.62 -4.16
N ASP A 605 24.87 6.28 -5.31
CA ASP A 605 26.10 6.23 -6.09
C ASP A 605 27.14 7.25 -5.57
N PHE A 606 27.75 6.93 -4.44
CA PHE A 606 28.71 7.82 -3.78
C PHE A 606 30.11 7.71 -4.40
N ALA A 607 30.44 6.58 -5.02
CA ALA A 607 31.72 6.37 -5.70
C ALA A 607 31.84 7.30 -6.93
N LYS A 608 30.77 7.53 -7.66
CA LYS A 608 30.72 8.49 -8.78
C LYS A 608 30.90 9.92 -8.30
N VAL A 609 30.21 10.31 -7.24
CA VAL A 609 30.35 11.66 -6.63
C VAL A 609 31.81 11.92 -6.19
N ALA A 610 32.46 10.93 -5.58
CA ALA A 610 33.87 11.06 -5.17
C ALA A 610 34.79 11.27 -6.36
N LYS A 611 34.62 10.54 -7.47
CA LYS A 611 35.38 10.69 -8.72
C LYS A 611 35.20 12.05 -9.37
N GLU A 612 33.97 12.55 -9.45
CA GLU A 612 33.63 13.86 -10.03
C GLU A 612 34.18 15.00 -9.19
N GLY A 613 34.16 14.90 -7.86
CA GLY A 613 34.78 15.86 -6.94
C GLY A 613 36.31 15.95 -7.10
N VAL A 614 36.97 14.83 -7.31
CA VAL A 614 38.44 14.79 -7.57
C VAL A 614 38.80 15.38 -8.94
N SER A 615 37.94 15.16 -9.97
CA SER A 615 38.14 15.73 -11.31
C SER A 615 37.94 17.26 -11.29
N GLY A 616 36.91 17.76 -10.57
CA GLY A 616 36.69 19.20 -10.40
C GLY A 616 37.81 19.92 -9.66
N ALA A 617 38.38 19.30 -8.63
CA ALA A 617 39.50 19.85 -7.90
C ALA A 617 40.80 19.95 -8.75
N LYS A 618 41.06 18.97 -9.63
CA LYS A 618 42.20 19.00 -10.57
C LYS A 618 42.03 20.07 -11.66
N ALA A 619 40.81 20.36 -12.12
CA ALA A 619 40.52 21.39 -13.10
C ALA A 619 40.63 22.82 -12.50
N SER A 620 40.39 22.99 -11.21
CA SER A 620 40.49 24.29 -10.50
C SER A 620 41.95 24.67 -10.15
N THR A 621 42.88 23.71 -10.07
CA THR A 621 44.31 23.99 -9.80
C THR A 621 45.14 24.21 -11.07
N ALA A 622 44.50 24.13 -12.26
CA ALA A 622 45.15 24.31 -13.56
C ALA A 622 44.74 25.65 -14.27
N LYS A 623 44.27 26.65 -13.52
CA LYS A 623 44.06 28.02 -14.01
C LYS A 623 44.92 29.02 -13.29
#